data_f7cc02c8ca0aa970b5666dbe64bfacf0
#
_entry.id   f7cc02c8ca0aa970b5666dbe64bfacf0
#
_cell.length_a   1.000
_cell.length_b   1.000
_cell.length_c   1.000
_cell.angle_alpha   90.00
_cell.angle_beta   90.00
_cell.angle_gamma   90.00
#
_symmetry.space_group_name_H-M   'P 1'
#
loop_
_entity.id
_entity.type
_entity.pdbx_description
1 polymer ?
#
loop_
_entity_poly.entity_id
_entity_poly.type
_entity_poly.pdbx_seq_one_letter_code
_entity_poly.pdbx_strand_id
1 'polypeptide(L)'
;MALLQIAEPGQAAAPHQHRLAVGIDLGTTNSLVASVRSGQSVILNDEQERSLVPSVVHYGVAEKKVGLEAFEQASLDPKNTVISVKRLIGRSLSDVQSRYPSLPYEFVANENGLPLIVTAQGPKSPIEVSSDILSRLNHIAEQRLGGELSGVVITVPAYFDDAQRQSTKDAARLAGLNVLRLLNEPTAAAVAYGLDSGQEGIIAVYDLGGGTFDISILRLSKGVFEVLATGGDTALGGDDFDHLIADWVVEQTQVKPQTPNQQRELITLASHAKIALTTEKSAVISWQNFSVEISREQFNELIHSLVKRSLLTCRRALKDANVESEEVQAVVMVGGSTRVPYVREQVGEFFGKTPLTSIDPDKVVALGAAIQADILVGNKTDSDMLLLDVVPLSLGIETMGGLVEKIIPRNTTIPVARAQEFTTFKDGQTAMTVHVVQGERELVDDCRSLGRFTLRGIPAMAAGAAHIRVTYQVDADGLLSVTAMEKSTKVQASIQIKPSYGLTDEEVTAMIKSSFDNAQEDLQARELAEQRVEADRVIESVIVALQVDGAELLSTEEFHHIERVLKQLMDVKQGSDRDAIAQGIKALDIATQEFAARRMNASINKALTGKNLSDIEKP
;
A
#
# COMPACT_ATOMS: atom_id res chain seq x y z
N MET A 1 47.20 -3.87 -10.48
CA MET A 1 47.41 -5.33 -10.36
C MET A 1 46.48 -5.78 -9.26
N ALA A 2 45.40 -6.49 -9.57
CA ALA A 2 44.51 -7.03 -8.55
C ALA A 2 45.24 -8.17 -7.82
N LEU A 3 45.34 -8.10 -6.50
CA LEU A 3 45.86 -9.20 -5.68
C LEU A 3 44.83 -10.34 -5.74
N LEU A 4 45.25 -11.48 -6.25
CA LEU A 4 44.47 -12.72 -6.21
C LEU A 4 44.37 -13.19 -4.76
N GLN A 5 43.16 -13.33 -4.28
CA GLN A 5 42.90 -13.90 -2.96
C GLN A 5 43.03 -15.43 -3.03
N ILE A 6 43.77 -15.98 -2.09
CA ILE A 6 43.90 -17.43 -1.91
C ILE A 6 42.89 -17.84 -0.84
N ALA A 7 42.00 -18.77 -1.17
CA ALA A 7 41.02 -19.30 -0.20
C ALA A 7 41.74 -20.08 0.92
N GLU A 8 41.27 -19.93 2.16
CA GLU A 8 41.72 -20.74 3.30
C GLU A 8 41.24 -22.21 3.17
N PRO A 9 41.94 -23.16 3.76
CA PRO A 9 41.51 -24.55 3.74
C PRO A 9 40.11 -24.74 4.32
N GLY A 10 39.18 -25.19 3.49
CA GLY A 10 37.76 -25.41 3.84
C GLY A 10 36.79 -24.32 3.33
N GLN A 11 37.29 -23.26 2.71
CA GLN A 11 36.47 -22.27 2.01
C GLN A 11 36.30 -22.65 0.53
N ALA A 12 35.17 -22.22 -0.09
CA ALA A 12 34.89 -22.52 -1.49
C ALA A 12 36.02 -22.03 -2.41
N ALA A 13 36.51 -22.91 -3.29
CA ALA A 13 37.64 -22.67 -4.18
C ALA A 13 37.33 -21.69 -5.35
N ALA A 14 36.11 -21.18 -5.48
CA ALA A 14 35.73 -20.23 -6.51
C ALA A 14 35.88 -18.80 -5.98
N PRO A 15 36.60 -17.89 -6.69
CA PRO A 15 36.54 -16.49 -6.36
C PRO A 15 35.09 -16.01 -6.37
N HIS A 16 34.72 -15.18 -5.38
CA HIS A 16 33.40 -14.53 -5.36
C HIS A 16 33.22 -13.81 -6.71
N GLN A 17 32.40 -14.38 -7.58
CA GLN A 17 32.01 -13.66 -8.78
C GLN A 17 31.12 -12.50 -8.33
N HIS A 18 31.57 -11.27 -8.57
CA HIS A 18 30.77 -10.09 -8.33
C HIS A 18 29.51 -10.16 -9.20
N ARG A 19 28.35 -10.28 -8.56
CA ARG A 19 27.06 -10.36 -9.24
C ARG A 19 26.60 -8.96 -9.60
N LEU A 20 26.26 -8.74 -10.88
CA LEU A 20 25.80 -7.45 -11.35
C LEU A 20 24.37 -7.21 -10.84
N ALA A 21 24.21 -6.22 -9.98
CA ALA A 21 22.93 -5.81 -9.47
C ALA A 21 22.80 -4.28 -9.49
N VAL A 22 21.56 -3.80 -9.63
CA VAL A 22 21.29 -2.37 -9.75
C VAL A 22 20.10 -1.96 -8.87
N GLY A 23 20.13 -0.72 -8.42
CA GLY A 23 18.99 -0.01 -7.89
C GLY A 23 18.37 0.85 -8.98
N ILE A 24 17.06 0.78 -9.13
CA ILE A 24 16.28 1.59 -10.07
C ILE A 24 15.33 2.46 -9.28
N ASP A 25 15.44 3.77 -9.50
CA ASP A 25 14.41 4.73 -9.11
C ASP A 25 13.47 4.94 -10.30
N LEU A 26 12.26 4.37 -10.22
CA LEU A 26 11.22 4.55 -11.23
C LEU A 26 10.37 5.77 -10.86
N GLY A 27 10.84 6.97 -11.19
CA GLY A 27 10.19 8.22 -10.83
C GLY A 27 9.02 8.61 -11.76
N THR A 28 8.17 9.53 -11.31
CA THR A 28 7.05 10.05 -12.11
C THR A 28 7.53 10.85 -13.31
N THR A 29 8.52 11.72 -13.12
CA THR A 29 9.07 12.61 -14.17
C THR A 29 10.35 12.06 -14.77
N ASN A 30 11.27 11.63 -13.92
CA ASN A 30 12.56 11.06 -14.32
C ASN A 30 12.81 9.76 -13.59
N SER A 31 13.52 8.86 -14.25
CA SER A 31 13.98 7.60 -13.68
C SER A 31 15.50 7.50 -13.75
N LEU A 32 16.08 6.76 -12.81
CA LEU A 32 17.53 6.59 -12.68
C LEU A 32 17.88 5.12 -12.43
N VAL A 33 19.09 4.75 -12.81
CA VAL A 33 19.68 3.46 -12.46
C VAL A 33 21.07 3.66 -11.86
N ALA A 34 21.34 2.94 -10.77
CA ALA A 34 22.61 3.01 -10.04
C ALA A 34 23.14 1.62 -9.72
N SER A 35 24.44 1.50 -9.52
CA SER A 35 25.09 0.27 -9.07
C SER A 35 26.20 0.57 -8.08
N VAL A 36 26.66 -0.45 -7.35
CA VAL A 36 27.84 -0.34 -6.51
C VAL A 36 29.07 -0.75 -7.30
N ARG A 37 30.04 0.16 -7.40
CA ARG A 37 31.35 -0.06 -8.03
C ARG A 37 32.46 0.26 -7.03
N SER A 38 33.38 -0.66 -6.84
CA SER A 38 34.50 -0.48 -5.90
C SER A 38 34.06 -0.02 -4.50
N GLY A 39 32.91 -0.54 -4.02
CA GLY A 39 32.36 -0.22 -2.72
C GLY A 39 31.61 1.11 -2.62
N GLN A 40 31.46 1.85 -3.72
CA GLN A 40 30.71 3.11 -3.78
C GLN A 40 29.49 2.98 -4.71
N SER A 41 28.36 3.50 -4.27
CA SER A 41 27.17 3.60 -5.12
C SER A 41 27.32 4.74 -6.12
N VAL A 42 27.08 4.45 -7.40
CA VAL A 42 27.25 5.40 -8.51
C VAL A 42 26.07 5.32 -9.46
N ILE A 43 25.64 6.45 -9.99
CA ILE A 43 24.63 6.50 -11.07
C ILE A 43 25.25 6.00 -12.38
N LEU A 44 24.49 5.20 -13.11
CA LEU A 44 24.85 4.74 -14.44
C LEU A 44 24.23 5.68 -15.47
N ASN A 45 25.09 6.43 -16.15
CA ASN A 45 24.68 7.41 -17.17
C ASN A 45 24.30 6.71 -18.49
N ASP A 46 23.44 7.36 -19.28
CA ASP A 46 23.12 6.90 -20.63
C ASP A 46 24.30 7.11 -21.61
N GLU A 47 24.10 6.85 -22.91
CA GLU A 47 25.12 6.96 -23.95
C GLU A 47 25.58 8.41 -24.18
N GLN A 48 24.80 9.40 -23.74
CA GLN A 48 25.11 10.82 -23.79
C GLN A 48 25.59 11.39 -22.45
N GLU A 49 26.03 10.53 -21.53
CA GLU A 49 26.51 10.88 -20.19
C GLU A 49 25.47 11.61 -19.33
N ARG A 50 24.17 11.38 -19.57
CA ARG A 50 23.09 11.94 -18.74
C ARG A 50 22.69 10.94 -17.65
N SER A 51 22.48 11.44 -16.45
CA SER A 51 22.07 10.62 -15.29
C SER A 51 20.56 10.42 -15.19
N LEU A 52 19.77 11.36 -15.71
CA LEU A 52 18.30 11.36 -15.65
C LEU A 52 17.72 10.86 -16.97
N VAL A 53 16.87 9.87 -16.91
CA VAL A 53 16.09 9.37 -18.04
C VAL A 53 14.64 9.84 -17.84
N PRO A 54 14.10 10.73 -18.69
CA PRO A 54 12.68 11.11 -18.61
C PRO A 54 11.77 9.89 -18.64
N SER A 55 10.81 9.81 -17.70
CA SER A 55 9.82 8.73 -17.60
C SER A 55 8.72 8.92 -18.65
N VAL A 56 9.13 8.92 -19.93
CA VAL A 56 8.30 9.24 -21.09
C VAL A 56 8.46 8.17 -22.15
N VAL A 57 7.33 7.75 -22.75
CA VAL A 57 7.31 6.83 -23.88
C VAL A 57 6.43 7.41 -24.99
N HIS A 58 6.98 7.49 -26.20
CA HIS A 58 6.26 7.87 -27.41
C HIS A 58 6.00 6.63 -28.28
N TYR A 59 4.73 6.37 -28.56
CA TYR A 59 4.26 5.28 -29.43
C TYR A 59 3.90 5.80 -30.82
N GLY A 60 4.92 6.20 -31.58
CA GLY A 60 4.73 6.69 -32.95
C GLY A 60 4.38 5.56 -33.92
N VAL A 61 3.81 5.92 -35.09
CA VAL A 61 3.41 4.94 -36.14
C VAL A 61 4.61 4.10 -36.61
N ALA A 62 5.78 4.70 -36.76
CA ALA A 62 6.95 4.03 -37.28
C ALA A 62 7.80 3.34 -36.22
N GLU A 63 7.94 3.96 -35.04
CA GLU A 63 8.82 3.50 -33.98
C GLU A 63 8.35 3.92 -32.61
N LYS A 64 8.80 3.19 -31.59
CA LYS A 64 8.65 3.53 -30.17
C LYS A 64 9.93 4.23 -29.70
N LYS A 65 9.79 5.34 -28.95
CA LYS A 65 10.90 6.06 -28.30
C LYS A 65 10.69 6.11 -26.79
N VAL A 66 11.80 6.11 -26.04
CA VAL A 66 11.77 6.15 -24.57
C VAL A 66 12.80 7.18 -24.09
N GLY A 67 12.46 7.92 -23.03
CA GLY A 67 13.35 8.92 -22.45
C GLY A 67 13.29 10.26 -23.18
N LEU A 68 14.44 10.89 -23.37
CA LEU A 68 14.52 12.25 -23.94
C LEU A 68 13.96 12.33 -25.36
N GLU A 69 14.26 11.36 -26.22
CA GLU A 69 13.72 11.34 -27.59
C GLU A 69 12.20 11.25 -27.63
N ALA A 70 11.60 10.58 -26.63
CA ALA A 70 10.14 10.56 -26.44
C ALA A 70 9.64 11.90 -25.90
N PHE A 71 10.35 12.50 -24.95
CA PHE A 71 9.98 13.80 -24.37
C PHE A 71 9.92 14.91 -25.42
N GLU A 72 10.85 14.91 -26.39
CA GLU A 72 10.84 15.85 -27.52
C GLU A 72 9.58 15.73 -28.40
N GLN A 73 8.89 14.59 -28.37
CA GLN A 73 7.63 14.40 -29.08
C GLN A 73 6.40 14.85 -28.27
N ALA A 74 6.57 15.17 -26.98
CA ALA A 74 5.43 15.42 -26.07
C ALA A 74 4.54 16.59 -26.53
N SER A 75 5.12 17.66 -27.10
CA SER A 75 4.36 18.81 -27.62
C SER A 75 3.86 18.58 -29.06
N LEU A 76 4.57 17.73 -29.83
CA LEU A 76 4.26 17.48 -31.23
C LEU A 76 3.15 16.45 -31.40
N ASP A 77 3.19 15.40 -30.59
CA ASP A 77 2.23 14.28 -30.62
C ASP A 77 1.83 13.87 -29.19
N PRO A 78 1.10 14.72 -28.46
CA PRO A 78 0.76 14.49 -27.05
C PRO A 78 -0.16 13.29 -26.83
N LYS A 79 -0.97 12.88 -27.81
CA LYS A 79 -1.86 11.73 -27.69
C LYS A 79 -1.11 10.39 -27.65
N ASN A 80 0.01 10.31 -28.36
CA ASN A 80 0.82 9.11 -28.46
C ASN A 80 2.08 9.17 -27.55
N THR A 81 2.27 10.26 -26.81
CA THR A 81 3.41 10.44 -25.90
C THR A 81 2.95 10.39 -24.46
N VAL A 82 3.18 9.25 -23.82
CA VAL A 82 2.74 9.00 -22.44
C VAL A 82 3.80 9.51 -21.47
N ILE A 83 3.40 10.41 -20.57
CA ILE A 83 4.23 10.97 -19.50
C ILE A 83 3.55 10.75 -18.15
N SER A 84 4.32 10.82 -17.06
CA SER A 84 3.83 10.68 -15.68
C SER A 84 2.99 9.40 -15.44
N VAL A 85 3.32 8.31 -16.14
CA VAL A 85 2.55 7.05 -16.11
C VAL A 85 2.46 6.45 -14.70
N LYS A 86 3.41 6.75 -13.82
CA LYS A 86 3.42 6.30 -12.41
C LYS A 86 2.15 6.72 -11.67
N ARG A 87 1.52 7.83 -12.04
CA ARG A 87 0.23 8.30 -11.49
C ARG A 87 -0.96 7.43 -11.89
N LEU A 88 -0.84 6.65 -12.97
CA LEU A 88 -1.91 5.81 -13.52
C LEU A 88 -1.79 4.34 -13.11
N ILE A 89 -0.61 3.94 -12.61
CA ILE A 89 -0.32 2.54 -12.27
C ILE A 89 -1.20 2.07 -11.09
N GLY A 90 -1.80 0.90 -11.20
CA GLY A 90 -2.67 0.32 -10.16
C GLY A 90 -4.03 1.01 -9.98
N ARG A 91 -4.40 1.96 -10.83
CA ARG A 91 -5.64 2.74 -10.74
C ARG A 91 -6.73 2.20 -11.67
N SER A 92 -8.00 2.42 -11.30
CA SER A 92 -9.13 2.16 -12.18
C SER A 92 -9.30 3.26 -13.24
N LEU A 93 -10.02 2.96 -14.33
CA LEU A 93 -10.32 3.97 -15.34
C LEU A 93 -11.16 5.13 -14.75
N SER A 94 -12.11 4.83 -13.86
CA SER A 94 -12.94 5.84 -13.20
C SER A 94 -12.10 6.78 -12.32
N ASP A 95 -11.12 6.25 -11.57
CA ASP A 95 -10.21 7.06 -10.74
C ASP A 95 -9.35 7.97 -11.61
N VAL A 96 -8.79 7.43 -12.69
CA VAL A 96 -7.97 8.22 -13.62
C VAL A 96 -8.76 9.36 -14.24
N GLN A 97 -9.98 9.10 -14.71
CA GLN A 97 -10.81 10.12 -15.34
C GLN A 97 -11.29 11.20 -14.35
N SER A 98 -11.60 10.81 -13.11
CA SER A 98 -12.03 11.77 -12.09
C SER A 98 -10.90 12.67 -11.60
N ARG A 99 -9.67 12.12 -11.45
CA ARG A 99 -8.52 12.85 -10.93
C ARG A 99 -7.78 13.68 -11.95
N TYR A 100 -7.69 13.16 -13.18
CA TYR A 100 -6.88 13.76 -14.25
C TYR A 100 -7.73 14.02 -15.51
N PRO A 101 -8.79 14.83 -15.43
CA PRO A 101 -9.70 15.07 -16.56
C PRO A 101 -9.05 15.81 -17.73
N SER A 102 -7.89 16.43 -17.50
CA SER A 102 -7.17 17.23 -18.51
C SER A 102 -6.07 16.46 -19.26
N LEU A 103 -5.91 15.15 -19.00
CA LEU A 103 -4.94 14.35 -19.74
C LEU A 103 -5.28 14.31 -21.24
N PRO A 104 -4.28 14.42 -22.13
CA PRO A 104 -4.52 14.45 -23.59
C PRO A 104 -4.85 13.08 -24.19
N TYR A 105 -4.89 12.02 -23.36
CA TYR A 105 -5.05 10.64 -23.79
C TYR A 105 -6.51 10.26 -23.95
N GLU A 106 -6.77 9.41 -24.93
CA GLU A 106 -8.00 8.66 -25.02
C GLU A 106 -7.83 7.35 -24.25
N PHE A 107 -8.82 7.03 -23.39
CA PHE A 107 -8.78 5.84 -22.55
C PHE A 107 -9.89 4.88 -22.92
N VAL A 108 -9.58 3.58 -22.88
CA VAL A 108 -10.56 2.49 -22.91
C VAL A 108 -10.35 1.58 -21.70
N ALA A 109 -11.43 0.94 -21.22
CA ALA A 109 -11.29 -0.03 -20.14
C ALA A 109 -10.93 -1.41 -20.71
N ASN A 110 -10.06 -2.15 -20.02
CA ASN A 110 -9.92 -3.58 -20.25
C ASN A 110 -11.08 -4.36 -19.59
N GLU A 111 -11.09 -5.70 -19.71
CA GLU A 111 -12.11 -6.58 -19.12
C GLU A 111 -12.22 -6.45 -17.58
N ASN A 112 -11.19 -5.98 -16.91
CA ASN A 112 -11.13 -5.79 -15.46
C ASN A 112 -11.35 -4.32 -15.03
N GLY A 113 -11.74 -3.43 -15.93
CA GLY A 113 -11.98 -2.02 -15.64
C GLY A 113 -10.71 -1.17 -15.49
N LEU A 114 -9.53 -1.71 -15.82
CA LEU A 114 -8.26 -0.98 -15.77
C LEU A 114 -8.09 -0.11 -17.02
N PRO A 115 -7.41 1.07 -16.90
CA PRO A 115 -7.22 1.98 -18.01
C PRO A 115 -6.25 1.43 -19.04
N LEU A 116 -6.61 1.55 -20.32
CA LEU A 116 -5.72 1.39 -21.46
C LEU A 116 -5.65 2.72 -22.20
N ILE A 117 -4.47 3.21 -22.47
CA ILE A 117 -4.17 4.42 -23.23
C ILE A 117 -4.19 4.06 -24.71
N VAL A 118 -5.06 4.67 -25.49
CA VAL A 118 -5.12 4.45 -26.94
C VAL A 118 -3.96 5.19 -27.60
N THR A 119 -3.10 4.45 -28.29
CA THR A 119 -1.93 4.98 -29.01
C THR A 119 -1.91 4.53 -30.46
N ALA A 120 -1.04 5.13 -31.29
CA ALA A 120 -0.85 4.72 -32.67
C ALA A 120 -0.36 3.26 -32.83
N GLN A 121 0.23 2.68 -31.77
CA GLN A 121 0.62 1.26 -31.71
C GLN A 121 -0.39 0.38 -30.95
N GLY A 122 -1.64 0.82 -30.87
CA GLY A 122 -2.71 0.15 -30.15
C GLY A 122 -2.81 0.57 -28.68
N PRO A 123 -3.82 0.01 -27.97
CA PRO A 123 -4.02 0.31 -26.56
C PRO A 123 -2.83 -0.18 -25.70
N LYS A 124 -2.38 0.66 -24.75
CA LYS A 124 -1.26 0.39 -23.84
C LYS A 124 -1.70 0.55 -22.40
N SER A 125 -1.42 -0.44 -21.56
CA SER A 125 -1.64 -0.33 -20.13
C SER A 125 -0.53 0.49 -19.45
N PRO A 126 -0.78 1.12 -18.29
CA PRO A 126 0.27 1.75 -17.49
C PRO A 126 1.42 0.80 -17.14
N ILE A 127 1.15 -0.50 -17.00
CA ILE A 127 2.15 -1.55 -16.74
C ILE A 127 3.09 -1.70 -17.95
N GLU A 128 2.55 -1.77 -19.19
CA GLU A 128 3.37 -1.85 -20.41
C GLU A 128 4.24 -0.61 -20.60
N VAL A 129 3.68 0.58 -20.36
CA VAL A 129 4.45 1.85 -20.46
C VAL A 129 5.57 1.87 -19.43
N SER A 130 5.31 1.47 -18.18
CA SER A 130 6.33 1.38 -17.14
C SER A 130 7.41 0.33 -17.48
N SER A 131 7.01 -0.79 -18.08
CA SER A 131 7.92 -1.83 -18.56
C SER A 131 8.87 -1.30 -19.65
N ASP A 132 8.39 -0.46 -20.56
CA ASP A 132 9.23 0.16 -21.59
C ASP A 132 10.31 1.08 -20.98
N ILE A 133 9.95 1.84 -19.93
CA ILE A 133 10.92 2.67 -19.18
C ILE A 133 11.95 1.77 -18.48
N LEU A 134 11.50 0.74 -17.78
CA LEU A 134 12.38 -0.22 -17.09
C LEU A 134 13.31 -0.95 -18.05
N SER A 135 12.84 -1.33 -19.23
CA SER A 135 13.66 -1.93 -20.28
C SER A 135 14.78 -1.00 -20.77
N ARG A 136 14.49 0.32 -20.86
CA ARG A 136 15.51 1.33 -21.20
C ARG A 136 16.58 1.43 -20.11
N LEU A 137 16.18 1.44 -18.84
CA LEU A 137 17.11 1.49 -17.70
C LEU A 137 17.94 0.20 -17.60
N ASN A 138 17.33 -0.96 -17.85
CA ASN A 138 18.06 -2.22 -17.95
C ASN A 138 19.15 -2.17 -19.02
N HIS A 139 18.81 -1.70 -20.20
CA HIS A 139 19.76 -1.57 -21.30
C HIS A 139 20.96 -0.66 -20.94
N ILE A 140 20.71 0.50 -20.33
CA ILE A 140 21.76 1.39 -19.81
C ILE A 140 22.65 0.64 -18.81
N ALA A 141 22.03 -0.09 -17.87
CA ALA A 141 22.75 -0.80 -16.84
C ALA A 141 23.66 -1.90 -17.43
N GLU A 142 23.12 -2.76 -18.30
CA GLU A 142 23.87 -3.85 -18.93
C GLU A 142 25.03 -3.34 -19.79
N GLN A 143 24.80 -2.27 -20.54
CA GLN A 143 25.87 -1.63 -21.32
C GLN A 143 26.99 -1.07 -20.43
N ARG A 144 26.63 -0.37 -19.34
CA ARG A 144 27.61 0.25 -18.44
C ARG A 144 28.32 -0.76 -17.53
N LEU A 145 27.68 -1.87 -17.21
CA LEU A 145 28.26 -2.92 -16.36
C LEU A 145 28.96 -4.02 -17.18
N GLY A 146 28.65 -4.15 -18.46
CA GLY A 146 29.26 -5.11 -19.37
C GLY A 146 28.76 -6.55 -19.21
N GLY A 147 27.52 -6.75 -18.74
CA GLY A 147 26.92 -8.07 -18.57
C GLY A 147 25.48 -8.04 -18.12
N GLU A 148 24.82 -9.21 -18.09
CA GLU A 148 23.45 -9.38 -17.66
C GLU A 148 23.29 -9.15 -16.14
N LEU A 149 22.16 -8.57 -15.75
CA LEU A 149 21.86 -8.30 -14.35
C LEU A 149 21.41 -9.58 -13.62
N SER A 150 22.02 -9.86 -12.47
CA SER A 150 21.57 -10.92 -11.56
C SER A 150 20.25 -10.57 -10.86
N GLY A 151 19.98 -9.28 -10.69
CA GLY A 151 18.73 -8.78 -10.14
C GLY A 151 18.71 -7.28 -9.92
N VAL A 152 17.50 -6.78 -9.63
CA VAL A 152 17.25 -5.34 -9.44
C VAL A 152 16.47 -5.08 -8.16
N VAL A 153 16.76 -3.96 -7.50
CA VAL A 153 15.89 -3.34 -6.50
C VAL A 153 15.21 -2.15 -7.15
N ILE A 154 13.88 -2.11 -7.13
CA ILE A 154 13.09 -1.01 -7.70
C ILE A 154 12.43 -0.24 -6.57
N THR A 155 12.51 1.09 -6.60
CA THR A 155 11.89 1.92 -5.59
C THR A 155 10.44 2.26 -5.91
N VAL A 156 9.66 2.39 -4.86
CA VAL A 156 8.25 2.77 -4.91
C VAL A 156 7.96 3.77 -3.79
N PRO A 157 6.99 4.68 -3.95
CA PRO A 157 6.52 5.52 -2.86
C PRO A 157 6.11 4.68 -1.65
N ALA A 158 6.37 5.17 -0.43
CA ALA A 158 6.00 4.45 0.80
C ALA A 158 4.49 4.18 0.90
N TYR A 159 3.69 5.07 0.33
CA TYR A 159 2.22 5.02 0.32
C TYR A 159 1.63 4.21 -0.84
N PHE A 160 2.46 3.60 -1.69
CA PHE A 160 1.93 2.69 -2.69
C PHE A 160 1.18 1.55 -2.03
N ASP A 161 -0.07 1.36 -2.44
CA ASP A 161 -0.87 0.21 -2.04
C ASP A 161 -0.41 -1.08 -2.75
N ASP A 162 -0.99 -2.20 -2.35
CA ASP A 162 -0.64 -3.49 -2.94
C ASP A 162 -0.86 -3.55 -4.46
N ALA A 163 -1.85 -2.76 -5.01
CA ALA A 163 -2.11 -2.70 -6.45
C ALA A 163 -0.95 -2.10 -7.21
N GLN A 164 -0.50 -0.97 -6.72
CA GLN A 164 0.57 -0.21 -7.32
C GLN A 164 1.90 -0.97 -7.20
N ARG A 165 2.15 -1.62 -6.05
CA ARG A 165 3.34 -2.47 -5.82
C ARG A 165 3.35 -3.68 -6.75
N GLN A 166 2.23 -4.41 -6.85
CA GLN A 166 2.13 -5.56 -7.72
C GLN A 166 2.26 -5.14 -9.19
N SER A 167 1.61 -4.05 -9.60
CA SER A 167 1.72 -3.52 -10.96
C SER A 167 3.16 -3.12 -11.31
N THR A 168 3.92 -2.59 -10.35
CA THR A 168 5.35 -2.28 -10.53
C THR A 168 6.17 -3.56 -10.72
N LYS A 169 5.91 -4.61 -9.93
CA LYS A 169 6.55 -5.94 -10.14
C LYS A 169 6.18 -6.54 -11.48
N ASP A 170 4.93 -6.45 -11.90
CA ASP A 170 4.47 -6.97 -13.19
C ASP A 170 5.12 -6.21 -14.35
N ALA A 171 5.29 -4.88 -14.25
CA ALA A 171 6.03 -4.09 -15.22
C ALA A 171 7.50 -4.52 -15.32
N ALA A 172 8.16 -4.76 -14.20
CA ALA A 172 9.53 -5.23 -14.16
C ALA A 172 9.68 -6.64 -14.76
N ARG A 173 8.75 -7.54 -14.42
CA ARG A 173 8.71 -8.90 -15.00
C ARG A 173 8.49 -8.85 -16.51
N LEU A 174 7.62 -7.96 -17.00
CA LEU A 174 7.39 -7.75 -18.43
C LEU A 174 8.64 -7.20 -19.13
N ALA A 175 9.45 -6.40 -18.42
CA ALA A 175 10.76 -5.93 -18.88
C ALA A 175 11.87 -7.01 -18.81
N GLY A 176 11.58 -8.23 -18.34
CA GLY A 176 12.54 -9.30 -18.19
C GLY A 176 13.46 -9.17 -16.97
N LEU A 177 13.15 -8.28 -16.02
CA LEU A 177 13.95 -8.03 -14.84
C LEU A 177 13.65 -9.02 -13.70
N ASN A 178 14.69 -9.50 -13.02
CA ASN A 178 14.59 -10.26 -11.79
C ASN A 178 14.52 -9.30 -10.60
N VAL A 179 13.33 -9.06 -10.07
CA VAL A 179 13.12 -8.16 -8.93
C VAL A 179 13.53 -8.85 -7.63
N LEU A 180 14.60 -8.38 -7.01
CA LEU A 180 15.08 -8.84 -5.71
C LEU A 180 14.18 -8.31 -4.58
N ARG A 181 13.79 -7.04 -4.69
CA ARG A 181 12.94 -6.35 -3.71
C ARG A 181 12.31 -5.09 -4.34
N LEU A 182 11.09 -4.76 -3.91
CA LEU A 182 10.58 -3.38 -3.96
C LEU A 182 10.99 -2.67 -2.67
N LEU A 183 11.57 -1.47 -2.79
CA LEU A 183 12.06 -0.69 -1.66
C LEU A 183 11.35 0.66 -1.63
N ASN A 184 10.88 1.08 -0.46
CA ASN A 184 10.27 2.40 -0.35
C ASN A 184 11.30 3.51 -0.58
N GLU A 185 10.94 4.52 -1.37
CA GLU A 185 11.79 5.65 -1.73
C GLU A 185 12.44 6.33 -0.52
N PRO A 186 11.68 6.67 0.57
CA PRO A 186 12.28 7.26 1.75
C PRO A 186 13.22 6.31 2.50
N THR A 187 12.95 5.01 2.46
CA THR A 187 13.86 4.00 3.05
C THR A 187 15.16 3.91 2.24
N ALA A 188 15.08 3.95 0.91
CA ALA A 188 16.25 4.00 0.05
C ALA A 188 17.09 5.26 0.33
N ALA A 189 16.44 6.41 0.45
CA ALA A 189 17.13 7.66 0.79
C ALA A 189 17.83 7.58 2.14
N ALA A 190 17.18 7.01 3.15
CA ALA A 190 17.77 6.81 4.48
C ALA A 190 18.99 5.90 4.44
N VAL A 191 18.96 4.83 3.64
CA VAL A 191 20.11 3.93 3.42
C VAL A 191 21.32 4.71 2.88
N ALA A 192 21.11 5.55 1.86
CA ALA A 192 22.19 6.36 1.30
C ALA A 192 22.78 7.35 2.33
N TYR A 193 21.93 8.00 3.12
CA TYR A 193 22.35 8.97 4.13
C TYR A 193 22.97 8.34 5.38
N GLY A 194 22.39 7.25 5.87
CA GLY A 194 22.83 6.63 7.11
C GLY A 194 24.21 5.99 7.02
N LEU A 195 24.55 5.41 5.90
CA LEU A 195 25.86 4.79 5.67
C LEU A 195 26.98 5.82 5.54
N ASP A 196 26.66 6.99 4.98
CA ASP A 196 27.65 8.05 4.77
C ASP A 196 27.89 8.88 6.05
N SER A 197 26.86 9.07 6.89
CA SER A 197 26.93 9.99 8.03
C SER A 197 27.20 9.30 9.38
N GLY A 198 26.93 7.99 9.52
CA GLY A 198 27.01 7.26 10.79
C GLY A 198 26.11 7.85 11.88
N GLN A 199 25.06 8.60 11.50
CA GLN A 199 24.14 9.25 12.44
C GLN A 199 23.22 8.20 13.08
N GLU A 200 23.00 8.35 14.40
CA GLU A 200 21.98 7.60 15.14
C GLU A 200 20.89 8.57 15.59
N GLY A 201 19.65 8.12 15.68
CA GLY A 201 18.52 8.90 16.17
C GLY A 201 17.30 8.89 15.25
N ILE A 202 16.41 9.85 15.44
CA ILE A 202 15.18 9.96 14.63
C ILE A 202 15.42 10.94 13.48
N ILE A 203 15.09 10.52 12.27
CA ILE A 203 15.14 11.37 11.08
C ILE A 203 13.78 11.40 10.39
N ALA A 204 13.48 12.53 9.74
CA ALA A 204 12.36 12.66 8.82
C ALA A 204 12.90 12.66 7.39
N VAL A 205 12.33 11.86 6.51
CA VAL A 205 12.60 11.89 5.07
C VAL A 205 11.39 12.51 4.39
N TYR A 206 11.57 13.72 3.87
CA TYR A 206 10.56 14.48 3.14
C TYR A 206 10.84 14.36 1.65
N ASP A 207 10.05 13.55 0.96
CA ASP A 207 10.19 13.28 -0.46
C ASP A 207 9.06 13.98 -1.24
N LEU A 208 9.41 15.00 -2.02
CA LEU A 208 8.50 15.71 -2.90
C LEU A 208 9.01 15.60 -4.34
N GLY A 209 8.48 14.62 -5.04
CA GLY A 209 8.82 14.31 -6.43
C GLY A 209 8.04 15.15 -7.44
N GLY A 210 7.98 14.66 -8.69
CA GLY A 210 7.17 15.27 -9.74
C GLY A 210 5.68 15.03 -9.56
N GLY A 211 5.28 13.88 -9.01
CA GLY A 211 3.88 13.47 -8.94
C GLY A 211 3.39 13.00 -7.59
N THR A 212 4.29 12.72 -6.66
CA THR A 212 3.96 12.19 -5.33
C THR A 212 4.70 12.96 -4.24
N PHE A 213 4.09 12.98 -3.07
CA PHE A 213 4.68 13.43 -1.82
C PHE A 213 4.68 12.28 -0.82
N ASP A 214 5.80 12.04 -0.18
CA ASP A 214 5.96 11.06 0.89
C ASP A 214 6.71 11.67 2.07
N ILE A 215 6.30 11.30 3.28
CA ILE A 215 7.02 11.56 4.52
C ILE A 215 7.19 10.27 5.29
N SER A 216 8.41 10.00 5.75
CA SER A 216 8.70 8.87 6.63
C SER A 216 9.47 9.34 7.85
N ILE A 217 9.06 8.85 9.01
CA ILE A 217 9.76 9.03 10.27
C ILE A 217 10.51 7.73 10.56
N LEU A 218 11.84 7.81 10.63
CA LEU A 218 12.71 6.65 10.81
C LEU A 218 13.56 6.81 12.05
N ARG A 219 13.83 5.67 12.71
CA ARG A 219 14.86 5.55 13.74
C ARG A 219 16.09 4.87 13.14
N LEU A 220 17.25 5.50 13.29
CA LEU A 220 18.54 4.95 12.90
C LEU A 220 19.29 4.49 14.15
N SER A 221 19.76 3.24 14.17
CA SER A 221 20.56 2.68 15.27
C SER A 221 21.52 1.65 14.71
N LYS A 222 22.82 1.94 14.68
CA LYS A 222 23.92 0.99 14.37
C LYS A 222 23.62 0.04 13.21
N GLY A 223 23.25 0.57 12.04
CA GLY A 223 22.94 -0.22 10.84
C GLY A 223 21.49 -0.75 10.77
N VAL A 224 20.67 -0.49 11.80
CA VAL A 224 19.23 -0.81 11.78
C VAL A 224 18.46 0.45 11.38
N PHE A 225 17.63 0.31 10.36
CA PHE A 225 16.71 1.34 9.88
C PHE A 225 15.28 0.89 10.19
N GLU A 226 14.69 1.48 11.21
CA GLU A 226 13.31 1.20 11.61
C GLU A 226 12.40 2.33 11.15
N VAL A 227 11.42 2.03 10.31
CA VAL A 227 10.37 2.98 9.94
C VAL A 227 9.35 3.02 11.06
N LEU A 228 9.18 4.18 11.70
CA LEU A 228 8.21 4.37 12.79
C LEU A 228 6.82 4.69 12.26
N ALA A 229 6.73 5.54 11.23
CA ALA A 229 5.50 5.87 10.54
C ALA A 229 5.78 6.41 9.14
N THR A 230 4.79 6.28 8.26
CA THR A 230 4.78 6.86 6.93
C THR A 230 3.50 7.64 6.69
N GLY A 231 3.57 8.65 5.83
CA GLY A 231 2.44 9.41 5.33
C GLY A 231 2.75 9.91 3.92
N GLY A 232 1.73 10.25 3.14
CA GLY A 232 1.97 10.71 1.78
C GLY A 232 0.72 11.25 1.09
N ASP A 233 0.92 11.65 -0.17
CA ASP A 233 -0.11 12.13 -1.09
C ASP A 233 0.32 11.76 -2.53
N THR A 234 -0.36 10.79 -3.13
CA THR A 234 -0.04 10.30 -4.48
C THR A 234 -0.48 11.23 -5.61
N ALA A 235 -1.08 12.37 -5.26
CA ALA A 235 -1.54 13.41 -6.17
C ALA A 235 -1.01 14.81 -5.79
N LEU A 236 0.20 14.87 -5.23
CA LEU A 236 0.89 16.10 -4.88
C LEU A 236 2.33 16.04 -5.36
N GLY A 237 2.75 16.96 -6.22
CA GLY A 237 4.12 17.00 -6.70
C GLY A 237 4.41 18.20 -7.60
N GLY A 238 5.57 18.20 -8.23
CA GLY A 238 6.03 19.26 -9.12
C GLY A 238 5.17 19.48 -10.35
N ASP A 239 4.50 18.44 -10.86
CA ASP A 239 3.54 18.54 -11.97
C ASP A 239 2.34 19.42 -11.58
N ASP A 240 1.91 19.37 -10.30
CA ASP A 240 0.81 20.20 -9.81
C ASP A 240 1.24 21.67 -9.71
N PHE A 241 2.52 21.92 -9.39
CA PHE A 241 3.10 23.26 -9.46
C PHE A 241 3.12 23.80 -10.89
N ASP A 242 3.45 22.96 -11.87
CA ASP A 242 3.46 23.31 -13.28
C ASP A 242 2.05 23.69 -13.77
N HIS A 243 1.03 22.95 -13.34
CA HIS A 243 -0.36 23.25 -13.67
C HIS A 243 -0.79 24.59 -13.08
N LEU A 244 -0.43 24.90 -11.83
CA LEU A 244 -0.74 26.20 -11.20
C LEU A 244 -0.10 27.38 -11.96
N ILE A 245 1.14 27.23 -12.42
CA ILE A 245 1.80 28.24 -13.27
C ILE A 245 1.08 28.37 -14.63
N ALA A 246 0.73 27.24 -15.25
CA ALA A 246 0.01 27.23 -16.53
C ALA A 246 -1.36 27.90 -16.42
N ASP A 247 -2.12 27.61 -15.38
CA ASP A 247 -3.41 28.24 -15.09
C ASP A 247 -3.24 29.76 -14.85
N TRP A 248 -2.21 30.17 -14.10
CA TRP A 248 -1.87 31.56 -13.89
C TRP A 248 -1.56 32.28 -15.21
N VAL A 249 -0.79 31.65 -16.14
CA VAL A 249 -0.53 32.21 -17.47
C VAL A 249 -1.82 32.43 -18.26
N VAL A 250 -2.75 31.46 -18.21
CA VAL A 250 -4.07 31.57 -18.83
C VAL A 250 -4.86 32.73 -18.24
N GLU A 251 -4.81 32.92 -16.92
CA GLU A 251 -5.46 34.05 -16.25
C GLU A 251 -4.86 35.40 -16.65
N GLN A 252 -3.52 35.50 -16.75
CA GLN A 252 -2.85 36.74 -17.14
C GLN A 252 -3.11 37.12 -18.61
N THR A 253 -3.09 36.10 -19.49
CA THR A 253 -3.23 36.35 -20.95
C THR A 253 -4.69 36.32 -21.42
N GLN A 254 -5.63 35.77 -20.65
CA GLN A 254 -7.01 35.48 -21.02
C GLN A 254 -7.11 34.56 -22.26
N VAL A 255 -6.05 33.80 -22.57
CA VAL A 255 -5.98 32.86 -23.70
C VAL A 255 -5.90 31.45 -23.17
N LYS A 256 -6.87 30.60 -23.56
CA LYS A 256 -6.88 29.20 -23.20
C LYS A 256 -6.26 28.35 -24.32
N PRO A 257 -5.52 27.27 -24.00
CA PRO A 257 -5.07 26.32 -25.00
C PRO A 257 -6.29 25.68 -25.69
N GLN A 258 -6.28 25.65 -27.03
CA GLN A 258 -7.38 25.15 -27.86
C GLN A 258 -7.15 23.69 -28.30
N THR A 259 -5.91 23.22 -28.19
CA THR A 259 -5.51 21.86 -28.60
C THR A 259 -4.68 21.19 -27.52
N PRO A 260 -4.64 19.85 -27.48
CA PRO A 260 -3.75 19.12 -26.58
C PRO A 260 -2.28 19.48 -26.73
N ASN A 261 -1.84 19.82 -27.95
CA ASN A 261 -0.46 20.28 -28.22
C ASN A 261 -0.16 21.59 -27.50
N GLN A 262 -1.06 22.58 -27.63
CA GLN A 262 -0.91 23.86 -26.95
C GLN A 262 -0.96 23.73 -25.42
N GLN A 263 -1.80 22.84 -24.91
CA GLN A 263 -1.86 22.56 -23.47
C GLN A 263 -0.53 21.95 -22.98
N ARG A 264 0.02 21.00 -23.73
CA ARG A 264 1.29 20.37 -23.38
C ARG A 264 2.46 21.36 -23.48
N GLU A 265 2.48 22.18 -24.53
CA GLU A 265 3.47 23.25 -24.68
C GLU A 265 3.44 24.20 -23.48
N LEU A 266 2.26 24.68 -23.07
CA LEU A 266 2.12 25.57 -21.93
C LEU A 266 2.62 24.96 -20.62
N ILE A 267 2.29 23.70 -20.35
CA ILE A 267 2.79 22.96 -19.17
C ILE A 267 4.32 22.83 -19.22
N THR A 268 4.89 22.56 -20.39
CA THR A 268 6.36 22.47 -20.54
C THR A 268 7.03 23.81 -20.26
N LEU A 269 6.47 24.92 -20.76
CA LEU A 269 6.95 26.27 -20.48
C LEU A 269 6.82 26.62 -18.98
N ALA A 270 5.72 26.23 -18.36
CA ALA A 270 5.50 26.40 -16.92
C ALA A 270 6.55 25.64 -16.09
N SER A 271 6.86 24.39 -16.48
CA SER A 271 7.91 23.60 -15.84
C SER A 271 9.30 24.24 -15.97
N HIS A 272 9.63 24.79 -17.14
CA HIS A 272 10.88 25.53 -17.32
C HIS A 272 10.93 26.78 -16.42
N ALA A 273 9.84 27.52 -16.32
CA ALA A 273 9.76 28.68 -15.43
C ALA A 273 9.92 28.28 -13.95
N LYS A 274 9.25 27.22 -13.51
CA LYS A 274 9.42 26.64 -12.15
C LYS A 274 10.89 26.33 -11.87
N ILE A 275 11.58 25.66 -12.79
CA ILE A 275 13.00 25.31 -12.64
C ILE A 275 13.86 26.58 -12.56
N ALA A 276 13.62 27.56 -13.44
CA ALA A 276 14.36 28.84 -13.41
C ALA A 276 14.16 29.59 -12.08
N LEU A 277 12.95 29.58 -11.51
CA LEU A 277 12.64 30.22 -10.24
C LEU A 277 13.33 29.59 -9.02
N THR A 278 14.00 28.45 -9.17
CA THR A 278 14.82 27.89 -8.09
C THR A 278 16.08 28.73 -7.85
N THR A 279 16.63 29.33 -8.89
CA THR A 279 17.84 30.19 -8.82
C THR A 279 17.53 31.65 -9.07
N GLU A 280 16.66 31.95 -10.03
CA GLU A 280 16.31 33.31 -10.44
C GLU A 280 15.15 33.88 -9.59
N LYS A 281 15.06 35.22 -9.54
CA LYS A 281 13.98 35.91 -8.82
C LYS A 281 12.70 36.02 -9.65
N SER A 282 12.81 35.96 -10.98
CA SER A 282 11.69 35.96 -11.90
C SER A 282 12.00 35.10 -13.13
N ALA A 283 10.94 34.68 -13.81
CA ALA A 283 11.03 33.92 -15.05
C ALA A 283 10.05 34.47 -16.09
N VAL A 284 10.47 34.53 -17.34
CA VAL A 284 9.62 34.97 -18.46
C VAL A 284 9.05 33.75 -19.17
N ILE A 285 7.74 33.74 -19.34
CA ILE A 285 7.03 32.69 -20.07
C ILE A 285 6.49 33.30 -21.35
N SER A 286 7.04 32.87 -22.49
CA SER A 286 6.58 33.29 -23.82
C SER A 286 5.73 32.18 -24.42
N TRP A 287 4.43 32.44 -24.53
CA TRP A 287 3.48 31.48 -25.06
C TRP A 287 2.57 32.14 -26.10
N GLN A 288 2.53 31.57 -27.30
CA GLN A 288 1.88 32.15 -28.47
C GLN A 288 2.41 33.58 -28.75
N ASN A 289 1.53 34.59 -28.72
CA ASN A 289 1.90 35.99 -28.96
C ASN A 289 2.06 36.82 -27.67
N PHE A 290 2.06 36.15 -26.50
CA PHE A 290 2.16 36.78 -25.20
C PHE A 290 3.48 36.46 -24.53
N SER A 291 3.95 37.40 -23.74
CA SER A 291 5.09 37.23 -22.85
C SER A 291 4.71 37.77 -21.48
N VAL A 292 4.72 36.91 -20.48
CA VAL A 292 4.40 37.25 -19.09
C VAL A 292 5.58 36.92 -18.19
N GLU A 293 5.81 37.72 -17.19
CA GLU A 293 6.86 37.52 -16.20
C GLU A 293 6.22 37.12 -14.88
N ILE A 294 6.68 36.01 -14.30
CA ILE A 294 6.28 35.54 -12.98
C ILE A 294 7.44 35.72 -12.00
N SER A 295 7.18 36.35 -10.85
CA SER A 295 8.16 36.44 -9.77
C SER A 295 8.14 35.19 -8.88
N ARG A 296 9.24 34.99 -8.14
CA ARG A 296 9.34 33.90 -7.14
C ARG A 296 8.27 34.06 -6.04
N GLU A 297 7.98 35.27 -5.63
CA GLU A 297 6.95 35.58 -4.63
C GLU A 297 5.56 35.15 -5.13
N GLN A 298 5.19 35.49 -6.37
CA GLN A 298 3.93 35.08 -6.98
C GLN A 298 3.86 33.55 -7.09
N PHE A 299 4.95 32.90 -7.49
CA PHE A 299 5.02 31.44 -7.52
C PHE A 299 4.83 30.83 -6.13
N ASN A 300 5.47 31.38 -5.09
CA ASN A 300 5.31 30.93 -3.71
C ASN A 300 3.85 31.02 -3.25
N GLU A 301 3.14 32.10 -3.61
CA GLU A 301 1.71 32.26 -3.31
C GLU A 301 0.86 31.19 -4.01
N LEU A 302 1.13 30.90 -5.29
CA LEU A 302 0.43 29.86 -6.03
C LEU A 302 0.54 28.48 -5.36
N ILE A 303 1.75 28.11 -4.93
CA ILE A 303 2.00 26.77 -4.36
C ILE A 303 1.74 26.65 -2.85
N HIS A 304 1.45 27.77 -2.17
CA HIS A 304 1.28 27.83 -0.70
C HIS A 304 0.33 26.75 -0.16
N SER A 305 -0.84 26.61 -0.78
CA SER A 305 -1.85 25.63 -0.34
C SER A 305 -1.36 24.18 -0.44
N LEU A 306 -0.61 23.85 -1.48
CA LEU A 306 -0.05 22.52 -1.71
C LEU A 306 1.07 22.21 -0.70
N VAL A 307 1.97 23.17 -0.46
CA VAL A 307 3.03 23.03 0.56
C VAL A 307 2.42 22.86 1.96
N LYS A 308 1.39 23.66 2.31
CA LYS A 308 0.67 23.50 3.58
C LYS A 308 0.03 22.10 3.72
N ARG A 309 -0.51 21.55 2.64
CA ARG A 309 -1.08 20.18 2.63
C ARG A 309 -0.03 19.14 2.96
N SER A 310 1.19 19.24 2.40
CA SER A 310 2.29 18.34 2.73
C SER A 310 2.69 18.43 4.22
N LEU A 311 2.75 19.63 4.79
CA LEU A 311 3.10 19.82 6.21
C LEU A 311 2.03 19.26 7.17
N LEU A 312 0.75 19.28 6.78
CA LEU A 312 -0.30 18.60 7.56
C LEU A 312 -0.10 17.08 7.59
N THR A 313 0.36 16.50 6.49
CA THR A 313 0.71 15.09 6.43
C THR A 313 1.93 14.78 7.29
N CYS A 314 2.96 15.66 7.30
CA CYS A 314 4.11 15.54 8.23
C CYS A 314 3.66 15.49 9.70
N ARG A 315 2.75 16.40 10.08
CA ARG A 315 2.22 16.43 11.47
C ARG A 315 1.52 15.12 11.86
N ARG A 316 0.78 14.50 10.92
CA ARG A 316 0.13 13.21 11.16
C ARG A 316 1.15 12.08 11.32
N ALA A 317 2.15 12.03 10.44
CA ALA A 317 3.19 11.03 10.51
C ALA A 317 3.98 11.09 11.84
N LEU A 318 4.29 12.30 12.33
CA LEU A 318 4.90 12.49 13.64
C LEU A 318 4.00 11.96 14.77
N LYS A 319 2.71 12.29 14.73
CA LYS A 319 1.75 11.77 15.71
C LYS A 319 1.63 10.25 15.68
N ASP A 320 1.61 9.65 14.48
CA ASP A 320 1.52 8.20 14.30
C ASP A 320 2.80 7.48 14.77
N ALA A 321 3.96 8.14 14.62
CA ALA A 321 5.25 7.68 15.16
C ALA A 321 5.36 7.87 16.69
N ASN A 322 4.45 8.62 17.32
CA ASN A 322 4.57 9.08 18.70
C ASN A 322 5.88 9.83 18.96
N VAL A 323 6.22 10.76 18.05
CA VAL A 323 7.45 11.56 18.03
C VAL A 323 7.07 13.04 17.96
N GLU A 324 7.69 13.87 18.80
CA GLU A 324 7.55 15.31 18.70
C GLU A 324 8.55 15.87 17.66
N SER A 325 8.22 17.04 17.05
CA SER A 325 9.07 17.63 16.00
C SER A 325 10.50 17.93 16.48
N GLU A 326 10.68 18.25 17.76
CA GLU A 326 11.96 18.54 18.41
C GLU A 326 12.87 17.31 18.52
N GLU A 327 12.29 16.10 18.59
CA GLU A 327 13.02 14.83 18.67
C GLU A 327 13.63 14.42 17.32
N VAL A 328 13.09 14.96 16.22
CA VAL A 328 13.64 14.75 14.87
C VAL A 328 15.00 15.44 14.79
N GLN A 329 16.06 14.68 14.63
CA GLN A 329 17.44 15.21 14.61
C GLN A 329 17.81 15.82 13.27
N ALA A 330 17.31 15.24 12.18
CA ALA A 330 17.58 15.70 10.83
C ALA A 330 16.37 15.50 9.90
N VAL A 331 16.25 16.39 8.93
CA VAL A 331 15.25 16.30 7.86
C VAL A 331 15.98 16.14 6.54
N VAL A 332 15.75 15.03 5.87
CA VAL A 332 16.35 14.71 4.56
C VAL A 332 15.38 15.13 3.47
N MET A 333 15.84 15.93 2.54
CA MET A 333 15.05 16.39 1.39
C MET A 333 15.33 15.50 0.17
N VAL A 334 14.28 14.91 -0.38
CA VAL A 334 14.31 14.01 -1.52
C VAL A 334 13.34 14.49 -2.59
N GLY A 335 13.61 14.17 -3.86
CA GLY A 335 12.79 14.56 -4.99
C GLY A 335 13.07 15.97 -5.53
N GLY A 336 12.96 16.12 -6.84
CA GLY A 336 13.36 17.35 -7.55
C GLY A 336 12.57 18.60 -7.11
N SER A 337 11.32 18.45 -6.67
CA SER A 337 10.48 19.57 -6.23
C SER A 337 10.93 20.15 -4.88
N THR A 338 11.74 19.44 -4.11
CA THR A 338 12.37 19.97 -2.89
C THR A 338 13.48 20.99 -3.19
N ARG A 339 13.87 21.18 -4.45
CA ARG A 339 14.78 22.27 -4.87
C ARG A 339 14.12 23.65 -4.77
N VAL A 340 12.79 23.74 -4.77
CA VAL A 340 12.04 25.00 -4.62
C VAL A 340 12.37 25.63 -3.27
N PRO A 341 12.92 26.88 -3.24
CA PRO A 341 13.35 27.51 -1.99
C PRO A 341 12.24 27.61 -0.95
N TYR A 342 11.04 27.95 -1.36
CA TYR A 342 9.87 28.07 -0.48
C TYR A 342 9.53 26.74 0.22
N VAL A 343 9.63 25.61 -0.48
CA VAL A 343 9.41 24.28 0.13
C VAL A 343 10.43 24.03 1.23
N ARG A 344 11.73 24.30 0.97
CA ARG A 344 12.80 24.12 1.97
C ARG A 344 12.62 25.00 3.19
N GLU A 345 12.23 26.25 2.97
CA GLU A 345 11.97 27.22 4.04
C GLU A 345 10.83 26.74 4.93
N GLN A 346 9.68 26.39 4.35
CA GLN A 346 8.50 25.97 5.09
C GLN A 346 8.71 24.64 5.83
N VAL A 347 9.44 23.70 5.25
CA VAL A 347 9.83 22.44 5.93
C VAL A 347 10.80 22.73 7.07
N GLY A 348 11.78 23.61 6.84
CA GLY A 348 12.73 24.03 7.88
C GLY A 348 12.05 24.70 9.07
N GLU A 349 11.09 25.61 8.83
CA GLU A 349 10.27 26.25 9.85
C GLU A 349 9.43 25.22 10.64
N PHE A 350 8.80 24.27 9.93
CA PHE A 350 7.93 23.26 10.53
C PHE A 350 8.71 22.34 11.50
N PHE A 351 9.90 21.88 11.14
CA PHE A 351 10.73 21.02 11.98
C PHE A 351 11.69 21.78 12.89
N GLY A 352 11.77 23.11 12.78
CA GLY A 352 12.71 23.94 13.54
C GLY A 352 14.18 23.65 13.22
N LYS A 353 14.48 23.15 12.03
CA LYS A 353 15.82 22.71 11.62
C LYS A 353 16.09 22.99 10.14
N THR A 354 17.35 23.25 9.80
CA THR A 354 17.76 23.38 8.40
C THR A 354 17.73 21.99 7.74
N PRO A 355 16.94 21.79 6.68
CA PRO A 355 16.90 20.51 5.99
C PRO A 355 18.25 20.15 5.35
N LEU A 356 18.58 18.85 5.33
CA LEU A 356 19.79 18.34 4.70
C LEU A 356 19.62 18.24 3.18
N THR A 357 20.57 18.84 2.47
CA THR A 357 20.60 18.87 0.99
C THR A 357 21.98 18.51 0.43
N SER A 358 22.83 17.82 1.23
CA SER A 358 24.21 17.48 0.84
C SER A 358 24.30 16.42 -0.24
N ILE A 359 23.33 15.52 -0.32
CA ILE A 359 23.20 14.57 -1.44
C ILE A 359 22.23 15.17 -2.46
N ASP A 360 22.48 14.94 -3.72
CA ASP A 360 21.60 15.36 -4.82
C ASP A 360 20.21 14.70 -4.65
N PRO A 361 19.13 15.46 -4.42
CA PRO A 361 17.81 14.92 -4.13
C PRO A 361 17.22 14.08 -5.26
N ASP A 362 17.70 14.22 -6.50
CA ASP A 362 17.26 13.39 -7.63
C ASP A 362 17.99 12.03 -7.69
N LYS A 363 19.12 11.87 -7.00
CA LYS A 363 19.99 10.68 -7.09
C LYS A 363 19.97 9.79 -5.86
N VAL A 364 19.64 10.36 -4.71
CA VAL A 364 19.75 9.71 -3.40
C VAL A 364 18.98 8.39 -3.33
N VAL A 365 17.79 8.34 -3.91
CA VAL A 365 16.92 7.16 -3.91
C VAL A 365 17.55 6.01 -4.71
N ALA A 366 18.00 6.28 -5.94
CA ALA A 366 18.66 5.28 -6.76
C ALA A 366 19.97 4.76 -6.15
N LEU A 367 20.74 5.64 -5.50
CA LEU A 367 21.99 5.27 -4.82
C LEU A 367 21.71 4.32 -3.64
N GLY A 368 20.69 4.61 -2.81
CA GLY A 368 20.29 3.72 -1.71
C GLY A 368 19.74 2.38 -2.19
N ALA A 369 18.95 2.38 -3.27
CA ALA A 369 18.46 1.16 -3.89
C ALA A 369 19.61 0.29 -4.43
N ALA A 370 20.66 0.91 -4.99
CA ALA A 370 21.85 0.19 -5.47
C ALA A 370 22.62 -0.48 -4.32
N ILE A 371 22.77 0.21 -3.18
CA ILE A 371 23.38 -0.37 -1.98
C ILE A 371 22.59 -1.60 -1.53
N GLN A 372 21.28 -1.51 -1.50
CA GLN A 372 20.41 -2.63 -1.12
C GLN A 372 20.50 -3.79 -2.12
N ALA A 373 20.57 -3.50 -3.42
CA ALA A 373 20.72 -4.52 -4.46
C ALA A 373 22.04 -5.28 -4.30
N ASP A 374 23.14 -4.59 -4.05
CA ASP A 374 24.47 -5.17 -3.85
C ASP A 374 24.53 -6.11 -2.64
N ILE A 375 23.84 -5.75 -1.55
CA ILE A 375 23.69 -6.59 -0.36
C ILE A 375 22.87 -7.84 -0.67
N LEU A 376 21.71 -7.69 -1.35
CA LEU A 376 20.80 -8.81 -1.61
C LEU A 376 21.39 -9.86 -2.56
N VAL A 377 22.29 -9.50 -3.46
CA VAL A 377 22.99 -10.48 -4.31
C VAL A 377 24.22 -11.08 -3.63
N GLY A 378 24.53 -10.67 -2.39
CA GLY A 378 25.60 -11.24 -1.57
C GLY A 378 27.01 -10.76 -1.93
N ASN A 379 27.16 -9.59 -2.58
CA ASN A 379 28.48 -9.01 -2.86
C ASN A 379 29.12 -8.44 -1.58
N LYS A 380 28.33 -8.02 -0.61
CA LYS A 380 28.77 -7.50 0.68
C LYS A 380 28.38 -8.47 1.79
N THR A 381 29.36 -9.16 2.37
CA THR A 381 29.17 -10.23 3.36
C THR A 381 29.02 -9.74 4.80
N ASP A 382 29.44 -8.51 5.13
CA ASP A 382 29.54 -7.98 6.50
C ASP A 382 28.55 -6.83 6.79
N SER A 383 27.42 -6.74 6.08
CA SER A 383 26.44 -5.69 6.41
C SER A 383 25.37 -6.23 7.36
N ASP A 384 25.44 -5.85 8.63
CA ASP A 384 24.37 -6.01 9.62
C ASP A 384 23.18 -5.06 9.36
N MET A 385 23.01 -4.59 8.11
CA MET A 385 21.95 -3.65 7.78
C MET A 385 20.61 -4.36 7.72
N LEU A 386 19.72 -4.02 8.64
CA LEU A 386 18.35 -4.50 8.72
C LEU A 386 17.41 -3.36 8.35
N LEU A 387 16.66 -3.54 7.27
CA LEU A 387 15.57 -2.63 6.87
C LEU A 387 14.25 -3.17 7.40
N LEU A 388 13.60 -2.38 8.24
CA LEU A 388 12.29 -2.67 8.80
C LEU A 388 11.31 -1.61 8.28
N ASP A 389 10.44 -2.00 7.37
CA ASP A 389 9.35 -1.17 6.85
C ASP A 389 8.03 -1.50 7.56
N VAL A 390 6.97 -0.74 7.36
CA VAL A 390 5.70 -0.90 8.06
C VAL A 390 4.49 -0.97 7.12
N VAL A 391 3.44 -1.65 7.58
CA VAL A 391 2.13 -1.67 6.91
C VAL A 391 1.43 -0.33 7.16
N PRO A 392 1.04 0.43 6.13
CA PRO A 392 0.47 1.79 6.29
C PRO A 392 -0.96 1.81 6.82
N LEU A 393 -1.75 0.75 6.60
CA LEU A 393 -3.13 0.58 7.08
C LEU A 393 -3.33 -0.82 7.64
N SER A 394 -4.22 -0.95 8.64
CA SER A 394 -4.56 -2.23 9.24
C SER A 394 -5.18 -3.19 8.21
N LEU A 395 -4.77 -4.45 8.27
CA LEU A 395 -5.30 -5.55 7.48
C LEU A 395 -6.15 -6.45 8.38
N GLY A 396 -7.38 -6.68 7.99
CA GLY A 396 -8.36 -7.38 8.81
C GLY A 396 -9.18 -8.38 8.02
N ILE A 397 -10.01 -9.10 8.75
CA ILE A 397 -10.95 -10.11 8.25
C ILE A 397 -12.37 -9.74 8.70
N GLU A 398 -13.35 -9.97 7.82
CA GLU A 398 -14.77 -9.90 8.17
C GLU A 398 -15.14 -11.05 9.09
N THR A 399 -15.79 -10.72 10.20
CA THR A 399 -16.40 -11.67 11.13
C THR A 399 -17.93 -11.56 11.13
N MET A 400 -18.60 -12.47 11.83
CA MET A 400 -20.06 -12.44 11.96
C MET A 400 -20.55 -11.10 12.47
N GLY A 401 -21.66 -10.62 11.88
CA GLY A 401 -22.21 -9.30 12.21
C GLY A 401 -21.66 -8.15 11.38
N GLY A 402 -20.85 -8.42 10.33
CA GLY A 402 -20.22 -7.38 9.50
C GLY A 402 -19.11 -6.61 10.23
N LEU A 403 -18.48 -7.25 11.23
CA LEU A 403 -17.42 -6.67 12.05
C LEU A 403 -16.04 -6.95 11.43
N VAL A 404 -15.10 -6.07 11.69
CA VAL A 404 -13.69 -6.22 11.29
C VAL A 404 -12.86 -6.68 12.49
N GLU A 405 -12.13 -7.78 12.30
CA GLU A 405 -11.08 -8.20 13.21
C GLU A 405 -9.73 -7.89 12.58
N LYS A 406 -8.94 -7.00 13.20
CA LYS A 406 -7.64 -6.55 12.70
C LYS A 406 -6.57 -7.59 13.00
N ILE A 407 -6.04 -8.24 11.96
CA ILE A 407 -5.00 -9.29 12.08
C ILE A 407 -3.61 -8.67 12.11
N ILE A 408 -3.34 -7.71 11.23
CA ILE A 408 -2.10 -6.94 11.19
C ILE A 408 -2.46 -5.46 11.38
N PRO A 409 -2.20 -4.88 12.55
CA PRO A 409 -2.41 -3.44 12.78
C PRO A 409 -1.51 -2.59 11.89
N ARG A 410 -1.95 -1.36 11.58
CA ARG A 410 -1.12 -0.35 10.92
C ARG A 410 0.19 -0.12 11.67
N ASN A 411 1.20 0.34 10.99
CA ASN A 411 2.56 0.54 11.52
C ASN A 411 3.22 -0.75 12.04
N THR A 412 2.68 -1.94 11.70
CA THR A 412 3.38 -3.20 11.96
C THR A 412 4.54 -3.35 10.98
N THR A 413 5.73 -3.63 11.51
CA THR A 413 6.96 -3.85 10.73
C THR A 413 6.83 -5.05 9.79
N ILE A 414 7.32 -4.93 8.56
CA ILE A 414 7.36 -5.99 7.55
C ILE A 414 8.81 -6.44 7.26
N PRO A 415 9.03 -7.71 6.85
CA PRO A 415 8.01 -8.73 6.61
C PRO A 415 7.36 -9.24 7.90
N VAL A 416 6.08 -9.58 7.84
CA VAL A 416 5.31 -10.05 8.99
C VAL A 416 4.37 -11.19 8.59
N ALA A 417 4.21 -12.16 9.48
CA ALA A 417 3.17 -13.18 9.39
C ALA A 417 2.41 -13.24 10.72
N ARG A 418 1.09 -13.10 10.65
CA ARG A 418 0.21 -13.26 11.80
C ARG A 418 -0.92 -14.21 11.48
N ALA A 419 -1.29 -15.02 12.46
CA ALA A 419 -2.36 -15.99 12.30
C ALA A 419 -3.32 -15.89 13.48
N GLN A 420 -4.61 -16.05 13.16
CA GLN A 420 -5.68 -16.13 14.14
C GLN A 420 -6.56 -17.34 13.87
N GLU A 421 -7.15 -17.90 14.92
CA GLU A 421 -8.05 -19.05 14.81
C GLU A 421 -9.50 -18.58 14.79
N PHE A 422 -10.24 -19.17 13.87
CA PHE A 422 -11.68 -18.96 13.69
C PHE A 422 -12.40 -20.30 13.75
N THR A 423 -13.69 -20.26 13.88
CA THR A 423 -14.52 -21.46 13.95
C THR A 423 -15.78 -21.30 13.11
N THR A 424 -16.50 -22.42 12.93
CA THR A 424 -17.79 -22.43 12.23
C THR A 424 -18.89 -21.87 13.11
N PHE A 425 -19.83 -21.16 12.49
CA PHE A 425 -20.98 -20.55 13.17
C PHE A 425 -22.15 -21.54 13.28
N LYS A 426 -22.32 -22.44 12.30
CA LYS A 426 -23.46 -23.38 12.24
C LYS A 426 -23.02 -24.82 12.32
N ASP A 427 -23.90 -25.66 12.89
CA ASP A 427 -23.75 -27.12 12.85
C ASP A 427 -23.70 -27.63 11.41
N GLY A 428 -22.77 -28.54 11.14
CA GLY A 428 -22.62 -29.14 9.83
C GLY A 428 -22.06 -28.23 8.74
N GLN A 429 -21.53 -27.05 9.07
CA GLN A 429 -20.95 -26.12 8.12
C GLN A 429 -19.68 -26.71 7.48
N THR A 430 -19.68 -26.84 6.14
CA THR A 430 -18.58 -27.45 5.37
C THR A 430 -17.77 -26.46 4.54
N ALA A 431 -18.13 -25.17 4.57
CA ALA A 431 -17.42 -24.11 3.87
C ALA A 431 -17.42 -22.81 4.67
N MET A 432 -16.38 -21.98 4.48
CA MET A 432 -16.23 -20.67 5.09
C MET A 432 -15.71 -19.68 4.05
N THR A 433 -16.33 -18.51 3.94
CA THR A 433 -15.83 -17.41 3.12
C THR A 433 -14.95 -16.52 3.97
N VAL A 434 -13.73 -16.29 3.50
CA VAL A 434 -12.77 -15.35 4.08
C VAL A 434 -12.82 -14.09 3.24
N HIS A 435 -13.23 -12.98 3.86
CA HIS A 435 -13.22 -11.65 3.27
C HIS A 435 -12.12 -10.82 3.91
N VAL A 436 -11.16 -10.42 3.10
CA VAL A 436 -10.00 -9.64 3.50
C VAL A 436 -10.30 -8.17 3.29
N VAL A 437 -10.11 -7.38 4.33
CA VAL A 437 -10.40 -5.93 4.33
C VAL A 437 -9.20 -5.12 4.80
N GLN A 438 -9.16 -3.84 4.42
CA GLN A 438 -8.15 -2.88 4.82
C GLN A 438 -8.82 -1.62 5.34
N GLY A 439 -8.39 -1.14 6.50
CA GLY A 439 -8.91 0.10 7.10
C GLY A 439 -8.83 0.12 8.61
N GLU A 440 -9.30 1.24 9.18
CA GLU A 440 -9.22 1.50 10.62
C GLU A 440 -10.57 1.46 11.34
N ARG A 441 -11.68 1.28 10.59
CA ARG A 441 -13.04 1.24 11.14
C ARG A 441 -13.39 -0.16 11.67
N GLU A 442 -14.43 -0.22 12.49
CA GLU A 442 -14.89 -1.47 13.14
C GLU A 442 -15.90 -2.25 12.28
N LEU A 443 -16.56 -1.56 11.32
CA LEU A 443 -17.54 -2.17 10.42
C LEU A 443 -16.92 -2.41 9.04
N VAL A 444 -17.27 -3.55 8.42
CA VAL A 444 -16.77 -3.96 7.10
C VAL A 444 -17.16 -2.98 6.00
N ASP A 445 -18.38 -2.41 6.08
CA ASP A 445 -18.89 -1.46 5.08
C ASP A 445 -18.10 -0.14 5.06
N ASP A 446 -17.40 0.18 6.14
CA ASP A 446 -16.54 1.35 6.28
C ASP A 446 -15.07 1.05 5.96
N CYS A 447 -14.74 -0.19 5.59
CA CYS A 447 -13.42 -0.64 5.24
C CYS A 447 -13.33 -1.03 3.76
N ARG A 448 -12.13 -0.95 3.22
CA ARG A 448 -11.86 -1.36 1.84
C ARG A 448 -11.80 -2.88 1.71
N SER A 449 -12.59 -3.45 0.79
CA SER A 449 -12.48 -4.85 0.41
C SER A 449 -11.24 -5.09 -0.44
N LEU A 450 -10.35 -5.97 0.00
CA LEU A 450 -9.17 -6.40 -0.75
C LEU A 450 -9.43 -7.67 -1.57
N GLY A 451 -10.28 -8.56 -1.07
CA GLY A 451 -10.63 -9.78 -1.80
C GLY A 451 -11.41 -10.77 -0.95
N ARG A 452 -12.03 -11.75 -1.63
CA ARG A 452 -12.79 -12.82 -0.98
C ARG A 452 -12.39 -14.18 -1.57
N PHE A 453 -12.30 -15.20 -0.71
CA PHE A 453 -12.12 -16.57 -1.14
C PHE A 453 -12.86 -17.53 -0.21
N THR A 454 -13.09 -18.76 -0.65
CA THR A 454 -13.86 -19.73 0.12
C THR A 454 -13.00 -20.97 0.42
N LEU A 455 -12.84 -21.27 1.71
CA LEU A 455 -12.34 -22.56 2.19
C LEU A 455 -13.50 -23.56 2.13
N ARG A 456 -13.33 -24.67 1.43
CA ARG A 456 -14.28 -25.78 1.30
C ARG A 456 -13.69 -27.05 1.89
N GLY A 457 -14.55 -28.02 2.26
CA GLY A 457 -14.09 -29.29 2.79
C GLY A 457 -13.80 -29.26 4.30
N ILE A 458 -14.42 -28.30 5.02
CA ILE A 458 -14.45 -28.31 6.48
C ILE A 458 -15.27 -29.53 6.91
N PRO A 459 -14.82 -30.35 7.87
CA PRO A 459 -15.62 -31.45 8.40
C PRO A 459 -16.94 -30.97 8.98
N ALA A 460 -18.03 -31.64 8.68
CA ALA A 460 -19.32 -31.36 9.26
C ALA A 460 -19.31 -31.73 10.76
N MET A 461 -19.21 -30.74 11.62
CA MET A 461 -19.16 -30.86 13.10
C MET A 461 -20.14 -29.90 13.74
N ALA A 462 -20.29 -29.97 15.05
CA ALA A 462 -21.04 -28.96 15.81
C ALA A 462 -20.40 -27.56 15.61
N ALA A 463 -21.24 -26.54 15.67
CA ALA A 463 -20.77 -25.15 15.64
C ALA A 463 -19.70 -24.91 16.71
N GLY A 464 -18.65 -24.20 16.36
CA GLY A 464 -17.52 -23.95 17.25
C GLY A 464 -16.48 -25.06 17.34
N ALA A 465 -16.73 -26.26 16.80
CA ALA A 465 -15.82 -27.39 16.90
C ALA A 465 -14.72 -27.43 15.83
N ALA A 466 -14.93 -26.83 14.66
CA ALA A 466 -13.92 -26.74 13.61
C ALA A 466 -12.92 -25.62 13.93
N HIS A 467 -11.63 -25.91 13.76
CA HIS A 467 -10.53 -24.97 13.98
C HIS A 467 -9.91 -24.53 12.66
N ILE A 468 -10.24 -23.34 12.23
CA ILE A 468 -9.73 -22.74 10.99
C ILE A 468 -8.68 -21.70 11.35
N ARG A 469 -7.42 -21.96 10.95
CA ARG A 469 -6.32 -21.01 11.08
C ARG A 469 -6.23 -20.15 9.85
N VAL A 470 -6.42 -18.84 10.01
CA VAL A 470 -6.22 -17.86 8.94
C VAL A 470 -4.89 -17.15 9.19
N THR A 471 -4.01 -17.21 8.20
CA THR A 471 -2.67 -16.61 8.23
C THR A 471 -2.59 -15.49 7.22
N TYR A 472 -2.23 -14.31 7.69
CA TYR A 472 -1.88 -13.13 6.89
C TYR A 472 -0.37 -13.01 6.84
N GLN A 473 0.19 -12.92 5.66
CA GLN A 473 1.62 -12.74 5.46
C GLN A 473 1.84 -11.55 4.52
N VAL A 474 2.55 -10.53 5.02
CA VAL A 474 3.05 -9.42 4.21
C VAL A 474 4.55 -9.66 4.02
N ASP A 475 4.99 -9.72 2.78
CA ASP A 475 6.40 -9.91 2.45
C ASP A 475 7.20 -8.60 2.59
N ALA A 476 8.50 -8.67 2.37
CA ALA A 476 9.39 -7.51 2.45
C ALA A 476 9.10 -6.42 1.39
N ASP A 477 8.31 -6.76 0.37
CA ASP A 477 7.88 -5.84 -0.67
C ASP A 477 6.49 -5.23 -0.38
N GLY A 478 5.86 -5.63 0.72
CA GLY A 478 4.52 -5.20 1.11
C GLY A 478 3.37 -5.95 0.42
N LEU A 479 3.64 -7.07 -0.26
CA LEU A 479 2.58 -7.88 -0.90
C LEU A 479 1.92 -8.80 0.12
N LEU A 480 0.59 -8.81 0.12
CA LEU A 480 -0.22 -9.58 1.06
C LEU A 480 -0.63 -10.93 0.48
N SER A 481 -0.40 -11.98 1.24
CA SER A 481 -0.93 -13.33 1.01
C SER A 481 -1.79 -13.76 2.20
N VAL A 482 -2.99 -14.29 1.95
CA VAL A 482 -3.88 -14.79 3.00
C VAL A 482 -4.18 -16.26 2.75
N THR A 483 -3.97 -17.08 3.78
CA THR A 483 -4.22 -18.53 3.72
C THR A 483 -5.14 -18.95 4.87
N ALA A 484 -6.21 -19.67 4.55
CA ALA A 484 -7.08 -20.32 5.53
C ALA A 484 -6.86 -21.84 5.48
N MET A 485 -6.70 -22.47 6.64
CA MET A 485 -6.46 -23.92 6.78
C MET A 485 -7.29 -24.51 7.91
N GLU A 486 -8.04 -25.57 7.63
CA GLU A 486 -8.69 -26.38 8.67
C GLU A 486 -7.63 -27.31 9.30
N LYS A 487 -7.52 -27.29 10.66
CA LYS A 487 -6.40 -27.92 11.37
C LYS A 487 -6.41 -29.45 11.37
N SER A 488 -7.57 -30.08 11.35
CA SER A 488 -7.68 -31.55 11.45
C SER A 488 -7.45 -32.22 10.10
N THR A 489 -8.07 -31.70 9.05
CA THR A 489 -8.00 -32.25 7.68
C THR A 489 -6.84 -31.71 6.85
N LYS A 490 -6.25 -30.59 7.29
CA LYS A 490 -5.21 -29.83 6.53
C LYS A 490 -5.70 -29.28 5.19
N VAL A 491 -7.00 -29.31 4.95
CA VAL A 491 -7.56 -28.64 3.77
C VAL A 491 -7.31 -27.14 3.89
N GLN A 492 -6.78 -26.56 2.83
CA GLN A 492 -6.46 -25.14 2.80
C GLN A 492 -6.93 -24.47 1.52
N ALA A 493 -7.20 -23.17 1.62
CA ALA A 493 -7.41 -22.28 0.51
C ALA A 493 -6.60 -21.01 0.76
N SER A 494 -6.08 -20.41 -0.29
CA SER A 494 -5.31 -19.17 -0.19
C SER A 494 -5.70 -18.22 -1.31
N ILE A 495 -5.55 -16.94 -1.02
CA ILE A 495 -5.58 -15.88 -2.01
C ILE A 495 -4.26 -15.13 -1.92
N GLN A 496 -3.63 -14.96 -3.07
CA GLN A 496 -2.67 -13.89 -3.23
C GLN A 496 -3.47 -12.70 -3.71
N ILE A 497 -3.52 -11.66 -2.91
CA ILE A 497 -4.35 -10.52 -3.22
C ILE A 497 -3.72 -9.77 -4.38
N LYS A 498 -4.38 -9.88 -5.52
CA LYS A 498 -4.14 -9.00 -6.66
C LYS A 498 -5.01 -7.78 -6.42
N PRO A 499 -4.41 -6.66 -6.13
CA PRO A 499 -5.16 -5.48 -5.84
C PRO A 499 -5.88 -5.01 -7.10
N SER A 500 -7.14 -4.72 -6.98
CA SER A 500 -7.92 -4.21 -8.10
C SER A 500 -7.79 -2.70 -8.28
N TYR A 501 -7.55 -1.93 -7.19
CA TYR A 501 -7.53 -0.45 -7.24
C TYR A 501 -6.69 0.11 -6.11
N GLY A 502 -6.04 1.27 -6.34
CA GLY A 502 -5.37 2.04 -5.30
C GLY A 502 -6.36 2.86 -4.47
N LEU A 503 -6.08 3.02 -3.18
CA LEU A 503 -6.68 4.08 -2.37
C LEU A 503 -5.97 5.39 -2.65
N THR A 504 -6.73 6.47 -2.67
CA THR A 504 -6.16 7.80 -2.69
C THR A 504 -5.70 8.19 -1.28
N ASP A 505 -4.71 9.07 -1.15
CA ASP A 505 -4.27 9.57 0.16
C ASP A 505 -5.36 10.36 0.88
N GLU A 506 -6.24 11.01 0.10
CA GLU A 506 -7.43 11.66 0.64
C GLU A 506 -8.38 10.62 1.24
N GLU A 507 -8.55 9.47 0.58
CA GLU A 507 -9.33 8.35 1.11
C GLU A 507 -8.65 7.70 2.31
N VAL A 508 -7.33 7.45 2.27
CA VAL A 508 -6.56 6.95 3.44
C VAL A 508 -6.67 7.93 4.60
N THR A 509 -6.46 9.23 4.33
CA THR A 509 -6.61 10.29 5.32
C THR A 509 -8.04 10.38 5.85
N ALA A 510 -9.04 10.29 4.96
CA ALA A 510 -10.45 10.28 5.35
C ALA A 510 -10.79 9.03 6.17
N MET A 511 -10.26 7.86 5.82
CA MET A 511 -10.45 6.62 6.57
C MET A 511 -9.86 6.70 7.98
N ILE A 512 -8.63 7.20 8.11
CA ILE A 512 -7.99 7.38 9.43
C ILE A 512 -8.73 8.44 10.24
N LYS A 513 -9.05 9.58 9.64
CA LYS A 513 -9.81 10.64 10.31
C LYS A 513 -11.21 10.16 10.70
N SER A 514 -11.92 9.48 9.80
CA SER A 514 -13.23 8.91 10.05
C SER A 514 -13.20 7.93 11.23
N SER A 515 -12.13 7.14 11.39
CA SER A 515 -12.00 6.24 12.54
C SER A 515 -11.87 6.97 13.88
N PHE A 516 -11.23 8.14 13.89
CA PHE A 516 -11.16 8.97 15.10
C PHE A 516 -12.45 9.73 15.37
N ASP A 517 -13.05 10.31 14.32
CA ASP A 517 -14.28 11.11 14.43
C ASP A 517 -15.48 10.24 14.85
N ASN A 518 -15.50 8.97 14.45
CA ASN A 518 -16.60 8.03 14.73
C ASN A 518 -16.25 6.96 15.77
N ALA A 519 -15.12 7.06 16.48
CA ALA A 519 -14.64 6.01 17.40
C ALA A 519 -15.68 5.58 18.45
N GLN A 520 -16.50 6.53 18.95
CA GLN A 520 -17.54 6.24 19.92
C GLN A 520 -18.76 5.56 19.28
N GLU A 521 -19.14 5.99 18.07
CA GLU A 521 -20.24 5.36 17.30
C GLU A 521 -19.83 3.95 16.84
N ASP A 522 -18.58 3.77 16.40
CA ASP A 522 -18.03 2.47 16.03
C ASP A 522 -18.03 1.49 17.20
N LEU A 523 -17.64 1.93 18.40
CA LEU A 523 -17.70 1.11 19.60
C LEU A 523 -19.13 0.66 19.89
N GLN A 524 -20.09 1.56 19.83
CA GLN A 524 -21.51 1.24 20.06
C GLN A 524 -22.06 0.31 18.97
N ALA A 525 -21.70 0.55 17.72
CA ALA A 525 -22.11 -0.28 16.59
C ALA A 525 -21.52 -1.70 16.69
N ARG A 526 -20.25 -1.83 17.10
CA ARG A 526 -19.58 -3.11 17.37
C ARG A 526 -20.29 -3.86 18.49
N GLU A 527 -20.51 -3.22 19.64
CA GLU A 527 -21.18 -3.83 20.79
C GLU A 527 -22.61 -4.29 20.44
N LEU A 528 -23.36 -3.50 19.65
CA LEU A 528 -24.68 -3.89 19.18
C LEU A 528 -24.63 -5.09 18.22
N ALA A 529 -23.68 -5.10 17.28
CA ALA A 529 -23.50 -6.20 16.35
C ALA A 529 -23.10 -7.49 17.07
N GLU A 530 -22.19 -7.43 18.05
CA GLU A 530 -21.80 -8.58 18.89
C GLU A 530 -23.01 -9.16 19.65
N GLN A 531 -23.86 -8.31 20.23
CA GLN A 531 -25.08 -8.77 20.91
C GLN A 531 -26.09 -9.40 19.94
N ARG A 532 -26.23 -8.89 18.74
CA ARG A 532 -27.07 -9.48 17.70
C ARG A 532 -26.57 -10.85 17.25
N VAL A 533 -25.26 -11.00 17.07
CA VAL A 533 -24.62 -12.29 16.72
C VAL A 533 -24.83 -13.32 17.83
N GLU A 534 -24.66 -12.92 19.11
CA GLU A 534 -24.92 -13.80 20.24
C GLU A 534 -26.40 -14.19 20.33
N ALA A 535 -27.32 -13.25 20.11
CA ALA A 535 -28.75 -13.53 20.03
C ALA A 535 -29.07 -14.54 18.92
N ASP A 536 -28.49 -14.39 17.73
CA ASP A 536 -28.68 -15.32 16.61
C ASP A 536 -28.19 -16.72 16.94
N ARG A 537 -27.04 -16.84 17.59
CA ARG A 537 -26.46 -18.11 18.03
C ARG A 537 -27.40 -18.83 19.01
N VAL A 538 -27.91 -18.11 20.01
CA VAL A 538 -28.82 -18.66 21.02
C VAL A 538 -30.17 -19.03 20.41
N ILE A 539 -30.75 -18.16 19.58
CA ILE A 539 -32.00 -18.40 18.85
C ILE A 539 -31.90 -19.68 17.99
N GLU A 540 -30.85 -19.80 17.17
CA GLU A 540 -30.68 -20.94 16.28
C GLU A 540 -30.48 -22.24 17.06
N SER A 541 -29.71 -22.21 18.14
CA SER A 541 -29.51 -23.35 19.04
C SER A 541 -30.82 -23.81 19.70
N VAL A 542 -31.65 -22.87 20.17
CA VAL A 542 -32.94 -23.19 20.82
C VAL A 542 -33.95 -23.70 19.78
N ILE A 543 -34.03 -23.12 18.60
CA ILE A 543 -34.91 -23.59 17.52
C ILE A 543 -34.60 -25.05 17.17
N VAL A 544 -33.33 -25.36 16.92
CA VAL A 544 -32.90 -26.74 16.59
C VAL A 544 -33.23 -27.69 17.76
N ALA A 545 -32.96 -27.26 18.99
CA ALA A 545 -33.29 -28.05 20.16
C ALA A 545 -34.77 -28.36 20.31
N LEU A 546 -35.64 -27.37 20.12
CA LEU A 546 -37.10 -27.53 20.17
C LEU A 546 -37.60 -28.44 19.04
N GLN A 547 -37.04 -28.35 17.83
CA GLN A 547 -37.42 -29.21 16.71
C GLN A 547 -37.07 -30.69 16.94
N VAL A 548 -35.93 -30.96 17.55
CA VAL A 548 -35.44 -32.33 17.76
C VAL A 548 -36.06 -32.99 18.97
N ASP A 549 -36.06 -32.31 20.12
CA ASP A 549 -36.37 -32.92 21.40
C ASP A 549 -37.56 -32.26 22.12
N GLY A 550 -38.09 -31.13 21.62
CA GLY A 550 -39.12 -30.35 22.29
C GLY A 550 -40.41 -31.12 22.52
N ALA A 551 -40.87 -31.89 21.55
CA ALA A 551 -42.13 -32.66 21.65
C ALA A 551 -42.04 -33.83 22.66
N GLU A 552 -40.84 -34.36 22.92
CA GLU A 552 -40.61 -35.49 23.81
C GLU A 552 -40.30 -35.05 25.26
N LEU A 553 -39.60 -33.93 25.41
CA LEU A 553 -39.04 -33.52 26.70
C LEU A 553 -39.79 -32.37 27.38
N LEU A 554 -40.70 -31.69 26.69
CA LEU A 554 -41.47 -30.54 27.22
C LEU A 554 -42.96 -30.79 27.27
N SER A 555 -43.64 -30.26 28.28
CA SER A 555 -45.08 -30.10 28.27
C SER A 555 -45.51 -29.01 27.25
N THR A 556 -46.77 -29.04 26.83
CA THR A 556 -47.32 -28.02 25.91
C THR A 556 -47.17 -26.61 26.46
N GLU A 557 -47.34 -26.43 27.78
CA GLU A 557 -47.19 -25.13 28.42
C GLU A 557 -45.76 -24.63 28.44
N GLU A 558 -44.79 -25.51 28.75
CA GLU A 558 -43.35 -25.19 28.73
C GLU A 558 -42.89 -24.86 27.29
N PHE A 559 -43.31 -25.64 26.31
CA PHE A 559 -43.01 -25.41 24.89
C PHE A 559 -43.48 -24.01 24.45
N HIS A 560 -44.77 -23.69 24.72
CA HIS A 560 -45.30 -22.37 24.38
C HIS A 560 -44.67 -21.23 25.17
N HIS A 561 -44.20 -21.49 26.39
CA HIS A 561 -43.46 -20.48 27.16
C HIS A 561 -42.12 -20.15 26.48
N ILE A 562 -41.34 -21.16 26.12
CA ILE A 562 -40.07 -20.99 25.44
C ILE A 562 -40.29 -20.32 24.07
N GLU A 563 -41.26 -20.75 23.27
CA GLU A 563 -41.61 -20.10 22.00
C GLU A 563 -41.91 -18.60 22.13
N ARG A 564 -42.64 -18.23 23.20
CA ARG A 564 -42.98 -16.82 23.43
C ARG A 564 -41.74 -16.00 23.75
N VAL A 565 -40.86 -16.49 24.62
CA VAL A 565 -39.61 -15.81 24.98
C VAL A 565 -38.67 -15.74 23.79
N LEU A 566 -38.58 -16.81 23.02
CA LEU A 566 -37.84 -16.86 21.77
C LEU A 566 -38.30 -15.78 20.76
N LYS A 567 -39.60 -15.67 20.56
CA LYS A 567 -40.19 -14.64 19.68
C LYS A 567 -39.90 -13.23 20.20
N GLN A 568 -39.99 -13.02 21.52
CA GLN A 568 -39.63 -11.71 22.11
C GLN A 568 -38.18 -11.34 21.85
N LEU A 569 -37.25 -12.28 21.96
CA LEU A 569 -35.83 -12.02 21.61
C LEU A 569 -35.65 -11.73 20.11
N MET A 570 -36.35 -12.47 19.25
CA MET A 570 -36.30 -12.21 17.79
C MET A 570 -36.83 -10.81 17.43
N ASP A 571 -37.84 -10.32 18.13
CA ASP A 571 -38.38 -8.97 17.91
C ASP A 571 -37.43 -7.90 18.46
N VAL A 572 -36.93 -8.06 19.67
CA VAL A 572 -36.02 -7.11 20.33
C VAL A 572 -34.69 -7.01 19.59
N LYS A 573 -34.20 -8.11 19.01
CA LYS A 573 -32.96 -8.13 18.20
C LYS A 573 -32.97 -7.17 17.01
N GLN A 574 -34.15 -6.88 16.45
CA GLN A 574 -34.28 -5.93 15.32
C GLN A 574 -34.06 -4.47 15.77
N GLY A 575 -34.17 -4.19 17.06
CA GLY A 575 -33.96 -2.86 17.62
C GLY A 575 -32.49 -2.48 17.75
N SER A 576 -32.25 -1.23 18.18
CA SER A 576 -30.91 -0.67 18.42
C SER A 576 -30.49 -0.64 19.90
N ASP A 577 -31.31 -1.19 20.78
CA ASP A 577 -31.03 -1.22 22.23
C ASP A 577 -30.24 -2.50 22.58
N ARG A 578 -28.95 -2.35 22.78
CA ARG A 578 -28.02 -3.41 23.17
C ARG A 578 -28.43 -4.09 24.47
N ASP A 579 -28.83 -3.31 25.48
CA ASP A 579 -29.13 -3.81 26.80
C ASP A 579 -30.45 -4.61 26.79
N ALA A 580 -31.42 -4.19 26.00
CA ALA A 580 -32.64 -4.95 25.76
C ALA A 580 -32.38 -6.31 25.10
N ILE A 581 -31.45 -6.37 24.12
CA ILE A 581 -31.04 -7.63 23.48
C ILE A 581 -30.35 -8.55 24.49
N ALA A 582 -29.43 -8.04 25.29
CA ALA A 582 -28.73 -8.80 26.31
C ALA A 582 -29.71 -9.36 27.39
N GLN A 583 -30.72 -8.58 27.79
CA GLN A 583 -31.78 -9.04 28.71
C GLN A 583 -32.65 -10.13 28.06
N GLY A 584 -32.96 -10.00 26.78
CA GLY A 584 -33.69 -11.00 26.02
C GLY A 584 -32.95 -12.34 25.91
N ILE A 585 -31.62 -12.30 25.64
CA ILE A 585 -30.77 -13.49 25.66
C ILE A 585 -30.81 -14.17 27.00
N LYS A 586 -30.62 -13.42 28.08
CA LYS A 586 -30.67 -13.94 29.47
C LYS A 586 -32.06 -14.52 29.84
N ALA A 587 -33.13 -13.89 29.38
CA ALA A 587 -34.48 -14.39 29.59
C ALA A 587 -34.70 -15.73 28.88
N LEU A 588 -34.21 -15.88 27.64
CA LEU A 588 -34.32 -17.13 26.91
C LEU A 588 -33.46 -18.23 27.54
N ASP A 589 -32.25 -17.90 28.02
CA ASP A 589 -31.36 -18.83 28.70
C ASP A 589 -32.04 -19.39 29.98
N ILE A 590 -32.64 -18.52 30.78
CA ILE A 590 -33.42 -18.93 31.97
C ILE A 590 -34.60 -19.82 31.57
N ALA A 591 -35.36 -19.46 30.55
CA ALA A 591 -36.53 -20.21 30.11
C ALA A 591 -36.17 -21.61 29.56
N THR A 592 -34.98 -21.79 29.05
CA THR A 592 -34.51 -23.05 28.46
C THR A 592 -33.63 -23.89 29.37
N GLN A 593 -33.26 -23.41 30.56
CA GLN A 593 -32.33 -24.07 31.47
C GLN A 593 -32.77 -25.50 31.87
N GLU A 594 -34.03 -25.67 32.20
CA GLU A 594 -34.57 -26.97 32.57
C GLU A 594 -34.69 -27.93 31.38
N PHE A 595 -35.06 -27.42 30.23
CA PHE A 595 -35.07 -28.17 28.97
C PHE A 595 -33.66 -28.66 28.59
N ALA A 596 -32.64 -27.81 28.72
CA ALA A 596 -31.24 -28.20 28.49
C ALA A 596 -30.79 -29.31 29.43
N ALA A 597 -31.16 -29.24 30.71
CA ALA A 597 -30.86 -30.30 31.70
C ALA A 597 -31.55 -31.63 31.35
N ARG A 598 -32.81 -31.61 30.90
CA ARG A 598 -33.55 -32.81 30.46
C ARG A 598 -32.93 -33.42 29.21
N ARG A 599 -32.52 -32.59 28.23
CA ARG A 599 -31.81 -33.04 27.02
C ARG A 599 -30.48 -33.72 27.36
N MET A 600 -29.70 -33.14 28.25
CA MET A 600 -28.44 -33.71 28.71
C MET A 600 -28.65 -35.06 29.38
N ASN A 601 -29.64 -35.18 30.28
CA ASN A 601 -29.96 -36.43 30.93
C ASN A 601 -30.46 -37.50 29.93
N ALA A 602 -31.30 -37.12 28.97
CA ALA A 602 -31.76 -38.04 27.93
C ALA A 602 -30.61 -38.53 27.06
N SER A 603 -29.67 -37.65 26.67
CA SER A 603 -28.48 -38.01 25.92
C SER A 603 -27.54 -38.94 26.69
N ILE A 604 -27.35 -38.71 28.01
CA ILE A 604 -26.56 -39.57 28.88
C ILE A 604 -27.23 -40.94 29.01
N ASN A 605 -28.55 -40.99 29.24
CA ASN A 605 -29.28 -42.26 29.32
C ASN A 605 -29.21 -43.06 28.03
N LYS A 606 -29.33 -42.39 26.87
CA LYS A 606 -29.21 -43.01 25.54
C LYS A 606 -27.79 -43.58 25.28
N ALA A 607 -26.75 -42.86 25.72
CA ALA A 607 -25.36 -43.27 25.60
C ALA A 607 -24.99 -44.45 26.54
N LEU A 608 -25.70 -44.55 27.70
CA LEU A 608 -25.49 -45.61 28.70
C LEU A 608 -26.37 -46.84 28.47
N THR A 609 -27.47 -46.71 27.73
CA THR A 609 -28.40 -47.82 27.45
C THR A 609 -27.68 -48.87 26.61
N GLY A 610 -27.50 -50.10 27.18
CA GLY A 610 -26.82 -51.22 26.51
C GLY A 610 -25.33 -51.38 26.81
N LYS A 611 -24.72 -50.54 27.67
CA LYS A 611 -23.33 -50.73 28.14
C LYS A 611 -23.32 -51.27 29.57
N ASN A 612 -22.49 -52.34 29.81
CA ASN A 612 -22.24 -52.84 31.16
C ASN A 612 -21.30 -51.87 31.91
N LEU A 613 -21.46 -51.75 33.24
CA LEU A 613 -20.60 -50.89 34.07
C LEU A 613 -19.10 -51.20 33.89
N SER A 614 -18.74 -52.42 33.55
CA SER A 614 -17.36 -52.83 33.25
C SER A 614 -16.74 -52.24 31.98
N ASP A 615 -17.57 -51.69 31.08
CA ASP A 615 -17.10 -51.07 29.81
C ASP A 615 -16.83 -49.57 29.95
N ILE A 616 -17.25 -48.96 31.07
CA ILE A 616 -17.15 -47.53 31.40
C ILE A 616 -15.86 -47.21 32.19
N GLU A 617 -15.27 -48.22 32.86
CA GLU A 617 -14.09 -48.06 33.74
C GLU A 617 -12.74 -48.27 33.00
N LYS A 618 -12.71 -48.47 31.67
CA LYS A 618 -11.42 -48.51 30.94
C LYS A 618 -11.04 -47.12 30.45
N PRO A 619 -9.82 -46.61 30.83
CA PRO A 619 -9.32 -45.29 30.46
C PRO A 619 -9.08 -45.12 28.97
#